data_d421592d0be3a6fd789896a454fa696f
#
_entry.id   d421592d0be3a6fd789896a454fa696f
#
_cell.length_a   1.000
_cell.length_b   1.000
_cell.length_c   1.000
_cell.angle_alpha   90.00
_cell.angle_beta   90.00
_cell.angle_gamma   90.00
#
_symmetry.space_group_name_H-M   'P 1'
#
loop_
_entity.id
_entity.type
_entity.pdbx_description
1 polymer ?
#
loop_
_entity_poly.entity_id
_entity_poly.type
_entity_poly.pdbx_seq_one_letter_code
_entity_poly.pdbx_strand_id
1 'polypeptide(L)'
;MSLMIKNAHAILSGLPGEAARLAGPDIRIRDGKIAAIGSLTPLPEERQIDARDCVIYPAWVNTHHHLFQSLLKGEPQGLNQSLTAWLSATPYRFRAAFDEHTFRLAVRIGLVELLRSGCASVADHNYLYWPDMPFDTSEIVFSEGEALGMRIVLCRGGATQGRAVE
;
A
#
# COMPACT_ATOMS: atom_id res chain seq x y z
N MET A 1 -19.18 -13.78 -2.05
CA MET A 1 -19.10 -13.58 -0.58
C MET A 1 -19.74 -12.24 -0.25
N SER A 2 -20.65 -12.19 0.75
CA SER A 2 -21.33 -10.94 1.14
C SER A 2 -20.84 -10.48 2.52
N LEU A 3 -20.58 -9.16 2.65
CA LEU A 3 -20.16 -8.50 3.88
C LEU A 3 -20.97 -7.23 4.05
N MET A 4 -21.50 -7.01 5.25
CA MET A 4 -22.13 -5.77 5.65
C MET A 4 -21.31 -5.07 6.74
N ILE A 5 -20.95 -3.82 6.50
CA ILE A 5 -20.44 -2.91 7.51
C ILE A 5 -21.62 -2.06 7.94
N LYS A 6 -21.94 -2.04 9.23
CA LYS A 6 -23.17 -1.41 9.74
C LYS A 6 -22.93 -0.43 10.87
N ASN A 7 -23.91 0.45 11.10
CA ASN A 7 -23.93 1.41 12.18
C ASN A 7 -22.80 2.46 12.15
N ALA A 8 -22.22 2.75 11.00
CA ALA A 8 -21.20 3.79 10.93
C ALA A 8 -21.76 5.15 11.34
N HIS A 9 -20.95 5.93 12.06
CA HIS A 9 -21.31 7.31 12.43
C HIS A 9 -21.48 8.19 11.19
N ALA A 10 -20.62 8.02 10.19
CA ALA A 10 -20.72 8.67 8.88
C ALA A 10 -20.01 7.83 7.81
N ILE A 11 -20.46 7.98 6.56
CA ILE A 11 -19.83 7.39 5.39
C ILE A 11 -19.50 8.52 4.40
N LEU A 12 -18.21 8.72 4.14
CA LEU A 12 -17.72 9.65 3.13
C LEU A 12 -17.68 8.89 1.78
N SER A 13 -18.75 9.04 1.01
CA SER A 13 -18.97 8.22 -0.21
C SER A 13 -18.19 8.70 -1.43
N GLY A 14 -17.70 9.95 -1.44
CA GLY A 14 -17.14 10.60 -2.62
C GLY A 14 -18.19 11.09 -3.62
N LEU A 15 -19.50 10.91 -3.34
CA LEU A 15 -20.58 11.41 -4.15
C LEU A 15 -20.75 12.94 -3.96
N PRO A 16 -21.38 13.65 -4.91
CA PRO A 16 -21.62 15.09 -4.76
C PRO A 16 -22.72 15.38 -3.75
N GLY A 17 -22.74 16.63 -3.24
CA GLY A 17 -23.80 17.15 -2.38
C GLY A 17 -23.87 16.49 -1.01
N GLU A 18 -25.06 16.36 -0.47
CA GLU A 18 -25.31 15.77 0.86
C GLU A 18 -24.90 14.30 0.92
N ALA A 19 -25.04 13.54 -0.16
CA ALA A 19 -24.64 12.15 -0.25
C ALA A 19 -23.13 11.96 -0.05
N ALA A 20 -22.32 13.02 -0.10
CA ALA A 20 -20.88 12.96 0.23
C ALA A 20 -20.61 12.43 1.65
N ARG A 21 -21.51 12.70 2.60
CA ARG A 21 -21.38 12.33 4.02
C ARG A 21 -22.65 11.75 4.66
N LEU A 22 -23.80 11.92 4.03
CA LEU A 22 -25.09 11.43 4.52
C LEU A 22 -25.61 10.26 3.69
N ALA A 23 -24.71 9.42 3.21
CA ALA A 23 -25.07 8.27 2.36
C ALA A 23 -25.79 7.15 3.15
N GLY A 24 -25.81 7.23 4.48
CA GLY A 24 -26.41 6.26 5.39
C GLY A 24 -25.38 5.57 6.29
N PRO A 25 -25.83 4.74 7.25
CA PRO A 25 -24.93 4.14 8.24
C PRO A 25 -24.28 2.82 7.78
N ASP A 26 -24.72 2.27 6.65
CA ASP A 26 -24.35 0.89 6.29
C ASP A 26 -23.79 0.80 4.87
N ILE A 27 -22.85 -0.12 4.69
CA ILE A 27 -22.30 -0.52 3.38
C ILE A 27 -22.45 -2.02 3.23
N ARG A 28 -22.98 -2.47 2.09
CA ARG A 28 -22.94 -3.87 1.67
C ARG A 28 -21.91 -4.05 0.58
N ILE A 29 -21.03 -5.02 0.79
CA ILE A 29 -20.00 -5.45 -0.15
C ILE A 29 -20.39 -6.84 -0.66
N ARG A 30 -20.42 -7.01 -1.98
CA ARG A 30 -20.65 -8.29 -2.63
C ARG A 30 -19.62 -8.49 -3.72
N ASP A 31 -18.95 -9.63 -3.68
CA ASP A 31 -17.93 -10.03 -4.65
C ASP A 31 -16.85 -8.95 -4.88
N GLY A 32 -16.37 -8.36 -3.78
CA GLY A 32 -15.33 -7.33 -3.78
C GLY A 32 -15.78 -5.94 -4.23
N LYS A 33 -17.08 -5.71 -4.44
CA LYS A 33 -17.64 -4.42 -4.87
C LYS A 33 -18.65 -3.89 -3.88
N ILE A 34 -18.75 -2.56 -3.76
CA ILE A 34 -19.81 -1.91 -3.01
C ILE A 34 -21.12 -2.12 -3.78
N ALA A 35 -22.03 -2.90 -3.19
CA ALA A 35 -23.32 -3.23 -3.79
C ALA A 35 -24.42 -2.25 -3.36
N ALA A 36 -24.33 -1.70 -2.14
CA ALA A 36 -25.29 -0.73 -1.63
C ALA A 36 -24.70 0.10 -0.50
N ILE A 37 -25.14 1.34 -0.37
CA ILE A 37 -24.88 2.23 0.78
C ILE A 37 -26.24 2.80 1.20
N GLY A 38 -26.51 2.85 2.50
CA GLY A 38 -27.78 3.38 3.03
C GLY A 38 -28.14 2.78 4.37
N SER A 39 -29.42 2.82 4.72
CA SER A 39 -29.97 2.03 5.82
C SER A 39 -30.35 0.66 5.30
N LEU A 40 -29.58 -0.36 5.64
CA LEU A 40 -29.70 -1.69 5.04
C LEU A 40 -30.16 -2.72 6.08
N THR A 41 -31.03 -3.63 5.65
CA THR A 41 -31.39 -4.81 6.46
C THR A 41 -30.37 -5.91 6.24
N PRO A 42 -29.78 -6.50 7.29
CA PRO A 42 -28.90 -7.65 7.17
C PRO A 42 -29.54 -8.80 6.41
N LEU A 43 -28.77 -9.47 5.56
CA LEU A 43 -29.21 -10.68 4.86
C LEU A 43 -28.80 -11.93 5.64
N PRO A 44 -29.52 -13.05 5.49
CA PRO A 44 -29.10 -14.34 6.04
C PRO A 44 -27.66 -14.66 5.60
N GLU A 45 -26.86 -15.20 6.53
CA GLU A 45 -25.48 -15.63 6.30
C GLU A 45 -24.48 -14.54 5.84
N GLU A 46 -24.91 -13.28 5.84
CA GLU A 46 -24.05 -12.15 5.55
C GLU A 46 -23.12 -11.89 6.73
N ARG A 47 -21.79 -11.90 6.48
CA ARG A 47 -20.83 -11.47 7.51
C ARG A 47 -21.07 -10.01 7.86
N GLN A 48 -21.10 -9.70 9.17
CA GLN A 48 -21.35 -8.35 9.64
C GLN A 48 -20.15 -7.80 10.41
N ILE A 49 -19.84 -6.52 10.19
CA ILE A 49 -18.89 -5.72 10.96
C ILE A 49 -19.66 -4.54 11.54
N ASP A 50 -19.62 -4.39 12.86
CA ASP A 50 -20.17 -3.22 13.55
C ASP A 50 -19.14 -2.07 13.48
N ALA A 51 -19.50 -0.98 12.83
CA ALA A 51 -18.69 0.22 12.68
C ALA A 51 -19.20 1.38 13.57
N ARG A 52 -19.85 1.06 14.69
CA ARG A 52 -20.31 2.06 15.65
C ARG A 52 -19.12 2.92 16.09
N ASP A 53 -19.34 4.23 16.14
CA ASP A 53 -18.32 5.23 16.45
C ASP A 53 -17.20 5.38 15.40
N CYS A 54 -17.33 4.74 14.23
CA CYS A 54 -16.38 4.86 13.13
C CYS A 54 -16.92 5.76 12.03
N VAL A 55 -16.01 6.48 11.38
CA VAL A 55 -16.25 7.13 10.08
C VAL A 55 -15.63 6.26 9.00
N ILE A 56 -16.41 5.95 7.97
CA ILE A 56 -15.95 5.17 6.82
C ILE A 56 -15.65 6.12 5.67
N TYR A 57 -14.50 5.97 5.04
CA TYR A 57 -14.12 6.70 3.84
C TYR A 57 -13.32 5.79 2.90
N PRO A 58 -13.19 6.19 1.61
CA PRO A 58 -12.38 5.43 0.65
C PRO A 58 -10.95 5.25 1.15
N ALA A 59 -10.38 4.08 0.92
CA ALA A 59 -9.00 3.81 1.30
C ALA A 59 -8.03 4.77 0.60
N TRP A 60 -6.93 5.08 1.28
CA TRP A 60 -5.91 5.97 0.77
C TRP A 60 -5.20 5.41 -0.46
N VAL A 61 -4.74 6.33 -1.30
CA VAL A 61 -3.86 6.05 -2.42
C VAL A 61 -2.51 6.71 -2.13
N ASN A 62 -1.46 5.92 -2.03
CA ASN A 62 -0.09 6.41 -1.93
C ASN A 62 0.52 6.48 -3.33
N THR A 63 0.81 7.68 -3.81
CA THR A 63 1.32 7.90 -5.17
C THR A 63 2.85 7.94 -5.26
N HIS A 64 3.57 7.80 -4.14
CA HIS A 64 5.02 7.80 -4.09
C HIS A 64 5.54 6.97 -2.94
N HIS A 65 6.05 5.79 -3.25
CA HIS A 65 6.69 4.89 -2.29
C HIS A 65 7.90 4.20 -2.91
N HIS A 66 8.78 3.68 -2.07
CA HIS A 66 9.91 2.83 -2.42
C HIS A 66 9.88 1.61 -1.50
N LEU A 67 9.11 0.59 -1.87
CA LEU A 67 8.82 -0.56 -1.00
C LEU A 67 10.07 -1.25 -0.46
N PHE A 68 11.10 -1.42 -1.30
CA PHE A 68 12.33 -2.09 -0.88
C PHE A 68 13.07 -1.36 0.23
N GLN A 69 12.89 -0.04 0.36
CA GLN A 69 13.53 0.76 1.41
C GLN A 69 12.93 0.50 2.80
N SER A 70 11.85 -0.25 2.91
CA SER A 70 11.21 -0.53 4.20
C SER A 70 12.14 -1.25 5.19
N LEU A 71 13.10 -2.05 4.70
CA LEU A 71 14.14 -2.66 5.52
C LEU A 71 15.27 -1.70 5.92
N LEU A 72 15.38 -0.55 5.27
CA LEU A 72 16.48 0.40 5.51
C LEU A 72 16.11 1.48 6.52
N LYS A 73 14.93 1.41 7.09
CA LYS A 73 14.45 2.36 8.09
C LYS A 73 15.28 2.28 9.36
N GLY A 74 15.71 3.43 9.84
CA GLY A 74 16.50 3.52 11.07
C GLY A 74 17.97 3.21 10.92
N GLU A 75 18.51 3.07 9.69
CA GLU A 75 19.96 2.95 9.49
C GLU A 75 20.68 4.18 10.09
N PRO A 76 21.56 4.00 11.10
CA PRO A 76 22.12 5.13 11.83
C PRO A 76 22.89 6.12 10.96
N GLN A 77 23.58 5.65 9.94
CA GLN A 77 24.38 6.50 9.04
C GLN A 77 23.51 7.33 8.08
N GLY A 78 22.23 6.95 7.90
CA GLY A 78 21.27 7.68 7.10
C GLY A 78 20.46 8.71 7.88
N LEU A 79 20.50 8.70 9.21
CA LEU A 79 19.71 9.59 10.04
C LEU A 79 20.17 11.04 9.92
N ASN A 80 19.21 11.95 9.71
CA ASN A 80 19.43 13.40 9.61
C ASN A 80 20.39 13.83 8.48
N GLN A 81 20.57 13.01 7.46
CA GLN A 81 21.41 13.32 6.32
C GLN A 81 20.64 14.12 5.24
N SER A 82 21.39 14.85 4.40
CA SER A 82 20.86 15.35 3.14
C SER A 82 20.48 14.20 2.22
N LEU A 83 19.63 14.45 1.21
CA LEU A 83 19.18 13.39 0.29
C LEU A 83 20.34 12.62 -0.33
N THR A 84 21.36 13.30 -0.87
CA THR A 84 22.50 12.65 -1.52
C THR A 84 23.31 11.80 -0.54
N ALA A 85 23.60 12.32 0.66
CA ALA A 85 24.30 11.59 1.69
C ALA A 85 23.48 10.38 2.18
N TRP A 86 22.16 10.55 2.32
CA TRP A 86 21.25 9.46 2.69
C TRP A 86 21.21 8.35 1.62
N LEU A 87 21.11 8.71 0.34
CA LEU A 87 21.13 7.73 -0.75
C LEU A 87 22.40 6.88 -0.74
N SER A 88 23.56 7.52 -0.50
CA SER A 88 24.85 6.82 -0.42
C SER A 88 24.95 5.93 0.82
N ALA A 89 24.48 6.41 1.96
CA ALA A 89 24.58 5.70 3.25
C ALA A 89 23.57 4.54 3.38
N THR A 90 22.48 4.56 2.64
CA THR A 90 21.38 3.58 2.78
C THR A 90 21.13 2.80 1.49
N PRO A 91 20.31 3.23 0.53
CA PRO A 91 19.92 2.33 -0.56
C PRO A 91 21.07 1.89 -1.45
N TYR A 92 22.03 2.76 -1.74
CA TYR A 92 23.16 2.38 -2.59
C TYR A 92 24.17 1.49 -1.88
N ARG A 93 24.43 1.76 -0.60
CA ARG A 93 25.32 0.93 0.22
C ARG A 93 24.81 -0.50 0.37
N PHE A 94 23.51 -0.67 0.56
CA PHE A 94 22.91 -1.98 0.84
C PHE A 94 22.34 -2.67 -0.41
N ARG A 95 22.45 -2.08 -1.60
CA ARG A 95 21.83 -2.66 -2.80
C ARG A 95 22.28 -4.08 -3.10
N ALA A 96 23.59 -4.38 -2.95
CA ALA A 96 24.17 -5.70 -3.18
C ALA A 96 23.82 -6.73 -2.09
N ALA A 97 23.27 -6.28 -0.96
CA ALA A 97 22.81 -7.16 0.12
C ALA A 97 21.39 -7.67 -0.10
N PHE A 98 20.66 -7.13 -1.08
CA PHE A 98 19.33 -7.64 -1.43
C PHE A 98 19.45 -8.89 -2.29
N ASP A 99 19.11 -10.03 -1.70
CA ASP A 99 18.74 -11.22 -2.42
C ASP A 99 17.21 -11.26 -2.62
N GLU A 100 16.69 -12.27 -3.31
CA GLU A 100 15.25 -12.42 -3.54
C GLU A 100 14.45 -12.44 -2.25
N HIS A 101 14.94 -13.14 -1.23
CA HIS A 101 14.25 -13.28 0.05
C HIS A 101 14.16 -11.94 0.80
N THR A 102 15.25 -11.23 0.93
CA THR A 102 15.30 -9.93 1.62
C THR A 102 14.54 -8.86 0.86
N PHE A 103 14.57 -8.88 -0.48
CA PHE A 103 13.76 -7.97 -1.29
C PHE A 103 12.27 -8.24 -1.09
N ARG A 104 11.85 -9.51 -1.15
CA ARG A 104 10.46 -9.93 -0.89
C ARG A 104 9.99 -9.51 0.50
N LEU A 105 10.83 -9.70 1.51
CA LEU A 105 10.53 -9.28 2.88
C LEU A 105 10.35 -7.77 2.99
N ALA A 106 11.24 -6.99 2.35
CA ALA A 106 11.15 -5.53 2.32
C ALA A 106 9.84 -5.04 1.71
N VAL A 107 9.47 -5.59 0.55
CA VAL A 107 8.20 -5.29 -0.14
C VAL A 107 7.01 -5.63 0.75
N ARG A 108 6.99 -6.81 1.34
CA ARG A 108 5.91 -7.27 2.22
C ARG A 108 5.75 -6.37 3.44
N ILE A 109 6.84 -5.97 4.09
CA ILE A 109 6.80 -5.03 5.23
C ILE A 109 6.20 -3.69 4.79
N GLY A 110 6.66 -3.11 3.69
CA GLY A 110 6.14 -1.84 3.18
C GLY A 110 4.65 -1.91 2.85
N LEU A 111 4.20 -2.99 2.20
CA LEU A 111 2.79 -3.20 1.90
C LEU A 111 1.93 -3.37 3.15
N VAL A 112 2.41 -4.12 4.15
CA VAL A 112 1.68 -4.29 5.43
C VAL A 112 1.58 -2.98 6.18
N GLU A 113 2.63 -2.16 6.21
CA GLU A 113 2.58 -0.83 6.83
C GLU A 113 1.56 0.08 6.14
N LEU A 114 1.52 0.07 4.80
CA LEU A 114 0.53 0.82 4.02
C LEU A 114 -0.90 0.34 4.31
N LEU A 115 -1.16 -0.96 4.30
CA LEU A 115 -2.47 -1.52 4.63
C LEU A 115 -2.90 -1.13 6.05
N ARG A 116 -2.00 -1.20 7.02
CA ARG A 116 -2.28 -0.81 8.41
C ARG A 116 -2.57 0.69 8.56
N SER A 117 -2.07 1.52 7.66
CA SER A 117 -2.39 2.95 7.61
C SER A 117 -3.69 3.27 6.87
N GLY A 118 -4.40 2.24 6.35
CA GLY A 118 -5.62 2.42 5.56
C GLY A 118 -5.39 2.67 4.07
N CYS A 119 -4.17 2.47 3.58
CA CYS A 119 -3.84 2.59 2.16
C CYS A 119 -4.19 1.27 1.43
N ALA A 120 -4.85 1.35 0.28
CA ALA A 120 -5.21 0.18 -0.54
C ALA A 120 -4.67 0.23 -1.97
N SER A 121 -3.97 1.30 -2.34
CA SER A 121 -3.33 1.45 -3.65
C SER A 121 -2.01 2.18 -3.48
N VAL A 122 -0.96 1.69 -4.13
CA VAL A 122 0.38 2.28 -4.04
C VAL A 122 1.04 2.37 -5.41
N ALA A 123 1.69 3.50 -5.69
CA ALA A 123 2.67 3.62 -6.75
C ALA A 123 4.07 3.40 -6.14
N ASP A 124 4.65 2.24 -6.43
CA ASP A 124 6.02 1.91 -6.02
C ASP A 124 7.01 2.39 -7.07
N HIS A 125 7.84 3.35 -6.70
CA HIS A 125 8.93 3.86 -7.53
C HIS A 125 10.17 3.00 -7.28
N ASN A 126 10.17 1.78 -7.81
CA ASN A 126 11.29 0.86 -7.67
C ASN A 126 12.41 1.23 -8.65
N TYR A 127 13.59 1.45 -8.13
CA TYR A 127 14.81 1.72 -8.90
C TYR A 127 15.94 0.73 -8.59
N LEU A 128 15.64 -0.34 -7.85
CA LEU A 128 16.58 -1.39 -7.52
C LEU A 128 16.67 -2.39 -8.70
N TYR A 129 17.32 -1.95 -9.77
CA TYR A 129 17.59 -2.73 -10.96
C TYR A 129 19.05 -2.54 -11.35
N TRP A 130 19.77 -3.65 -11.55
CA TRP A 130 21.15 -3.63 -12.09
C TRP A 130 21.36 -4.78 -13.05
N PRO A 131 22.39 -4.73 -13.92
CA PRO A 131 22.76 -5.85 -14.76
C PRO A 131 23.04 -7.10 -13.90
N ASP A 132 22.70 -8.27 -14.44
CA ASP A 132 22.96 -9.57 -13.79
C ASP A 132 22.21 -9.78 -12.46
N MET A 133 21.14 -9.05 -12.23
CA MET A 133 20.27 -9.27 -11.07
C MET A 133 19.65 -10.67 -11.14
N PRO A 134 19.82 -11.53 -10.10
CA PRO A 134 19.45 -12.94 -10.20
C PRO A 134 17.94 -13.19 -10.00
N PHE A 135 17.13 -12.14 -9.82
CA PHE A 135 15.68 -12.23 -9.62
C PHE A 135 14.96 -11.01 -10.21
N ASP A 136 13.68 -11.17 -10.53
CA ASP A 136 12.84 -10.09 -11.03
C ASP A 136 12.13 -9.37 -9.88
N THR A 137 12.58 -8.14 -9.60
CA THR A 137 11.97 -7.29 -8.57
C THR A 137 10.54 -6.90 -8.90
N SER A 138 10.19 -6.78 -10.19
CA SER A 138 8.85 -6.41 -10.61
C SER A 138 7.87 -7.53 -10.31
N GLU A 139 8.25 -8.78 -10.60
CA GLU A 139 7.44 -9.96 -10.28
C GLU A 139 7.17 -10.06 -8.77
N ILE A 140 8.20 -9.83 -7.96
CA ILE A 140 8.06 -9.85 -6.51
C ILE A 140 7.07 -8.79 -6.01
N VAL A 141 7.19 -7.55 -6.51
CA VAL A 141 6.29 -6.45 -6.12
C VAL A 141 4.84 -6.80 -6.44
N PHE A 142 4.57 -7.32 -7.64
CA PHE A 142 3.22 -7.69 -8.04
C PHE A 142 2.70 -8.91 -7.28
N SER A 143 3.51 -9.95 -7.10
CA SER A 143 3.08 -11.15 -6.38
C SER A 143 2.77 -10.87 -4.89
N GLU A 144 3.56 -10.04 -4.22
CA GLU A 144 3.30 -9.63 -2.84
C GLU A 144 2.06 -8.71 -2.76
N GLY A 145 1.89 -7.82 -3.73
CA GLY A 145 0.69 -6.98 -3.83
C GLY A 145 -0.58 -7.80 -3.98
N GLU A 146 -0.57 -8.80 -4.87
CA GLU A 146 -1.69 -9.71 -5.07
C GLU A 146 -2.00 -10.54 -3.81
N ALA A 147 -0.97 -11.11 -3.19
CA ALA A 147 -1.11 -11.90 -1.98
C ALA A 147 -1.72 -11.13 -0.80
N LEU A 148 -1.46 -9.83 -0.71
CA LEU A 148 -1.98 -8.94 0.33
C LEU A 148 -3.24 -8.16 -0.09
N GLY A 149 -3.69 -8.28 -1.34
CA GLY A 149 -4.85 -7.55 -1.87
C GLY A 149 -4.60 -6.06 -2.10
N MET A 150 -3.34 -5.62 -2.22
CA MET A 150 -2.96 -4.25 -2.53
C MET A 150 -2.97 -4.00 -4.05
N ARG A 151 -3.53 -2.87 -4.48
CA ARG A 151 -3.39 -2.43 -5.89
C ARG A 151 -2.05 -1.76 -6.09
N ILE A 152 -1.29 -2.24 -7.07
CA ILE A 152 0.06 -1.79 -7.36
C ILE A 152 0.11 -1.08 -8.71
N VAL A 153 0.75 0.08 -8.73
CA VAL A 153 1.32 0.69 -9.92
C VAL A 153 2.83 0.67 -9.75
N LEU A 154 3.53 -0.07 -10.59
CA LEU A 154 4.99 -0.13 -10.53
C LEU A 154 5.59 0.90 -11.48
N CYS A 155 6.27 1.90 -10.93
CA CYS A 155 7.06 2.88 -11.66
C CYS A 155 8.50 2.36 -11.69
N ARG A 156 8.90 1.75 -12.80
CA ARG A 156 10.27 1.27 -12.98
C ARG A 156 11.22 2.44 -13.18
N GLY A 157 12.02 2.75 -12.17
CA GLY A 157 13.10 3.73 -12.25
C GLY A 157 14.38 3.14 -12.82
N GLY A 158 15.27 4.00 -13.30
CA GLY A 158 16.62 3.64 -13.69
C GLY A 158 17.62 4.62 -13.11
N ALA A 159 18.63 4.15 -12.40
CA ALA A 159 19.76 4.96 -11.96
C ALA A 159 20.78 4.98 -13.12
N THR A 160 20.62 5.93 -14.04
CA THR A 160 21.54 6.09 -15.19
C THR A 160 22.74 6.99 -14.87
N GLN A 161 22.67 7.74 -13.76
CA GLN A 161 23.75 8.57 -13.24
C GLN A 161 24.10 8.15 -11.81
N GLY A 162 25.33 8.41 -11.37
CA GLY A 162 25.80 8.05 -10.05
C GLY A 162 26.39 6.64 -9.93
N ARG A 163 26.66 5.99 -11.06
CA ARG A 163 27.40 4.69 -11.08
C ARG A 163 28.81 4.78 -10.50
N ALA A 164 29.35 5.97 -10.33
CA ALA A 164 30.68 6.20 -9.73
C ALA A 164 30.69 6.08 -8.19
N VAL A 165 29.60 5.67 -7.58
CA VAL A 165 29.48 5.36 -6.14
C VAL A 165 29.50 3.83 -5.93
N GLU A 166 29.94 3.11 -6.94
CA GLU A 166 30.19 1.67 -6.89
C GLU A 166 31.54 1.36 -6.26
#